data_e82f7700a81a9ae1b14ae8c660b8042b
#
_entry.id   e82f7700a81a9ae1b14ae8c660b8042b
#
_cell.length_a   1.000
_cell.length_b   1.000
_cell.length_c   1.000
_cell.angle_alpha   90.00
_cell.angle_beta   90.00
_cell.angle_gamma   90.00
#
_symmetry.space_group_name_H-M   'P 1'
#
loop_
_entity.id
_entity.type
_entity.pdbx_description
1 polymer ?
#
loop_
_entity_poly.entity_id
_entity_poly.type
_entity_poly.pdbx_seq_one_letter_code
_entity_poly.pdbx_strand_id
1 'polypeptide(L)'
;MRRARRPLGPPFVRVLLLAVALGLGLWPLAADAGPWLRRPGNTYLQLSYSRIAAARIFSPDFSVQPLGASYEQHALGAYAEVGLIERWLTASFEGQLFRYNLLVDQGATYGLGDLRLGFWTGLVEKPVRLAAAVLLGIPSGDSSPSAGPGADAEGTLIARTLPTGDGEPDVELRLSLGHSFGRARRWPLEHYLVAEAGYWFRTRGRSRDLAGNLSFTDFSDAFTYRAELGTKLPFRFLDRFWFILRMTGVESFASSIDASRTCATGLGNGVTFNAYGFEVAARIWKGLGLSIGLDSAFRARCVAAGVNLKTGVSLEF
;
A
#
# COMPACT_ATOMS: atom_id res chain seq x y z
N MET A 1 35.66 37.62 27.77
CA MET A 1 34.86 37.19 26.60
C MET A 1 33.98 36.00 26.97
N ARG A 2 32.66 36.22 27.18
CA ARG A 2 31.67 35.16 27.47
C ARG A 2 31.10 34.63 26.17
N ARG A 3 31.36 33.35 25.83
CA ARG A 3 30.71 32.66 24.68
C ARG A 3 29.23 32.44 25.01
N ALA A 4 28.36 33.11 24.29
CA ALA A 4 26.94 32.86 24.33
C ALA A 4 26.63 31.46 23.74
N ARG A 5 26.06 30.56 24.54
CA ARG A 5 25.52 29.29 24.07
C ARG A 5 24.25 29.57 23.24
N ARG A 6 24.29 29.19 21.94
CA ARG A 6 23.09 29.24 21.09
C ARG A 6 22.03 28.28 21.61
N PRO A 7 20.76 28.67 21.68
CA PRO A 7 19.69 27.78 22.10
C PRO A 7 19.47 26.69 21.05
N LEU A 8 19.42 25.45 21.50
CA LEU A 8 19.01 24.28 20.70
C LEU A 8 17.57 24.46 20.22
N GLY A 9 17.32 24.34 18.93
CA GLY A 9 16.11 24.41 18.15
C GLY A 9 14.71 24.42 18.80
N PRO A 10 13.65 24.62 18.02
CA PRO A 10 12.29 24.80 18.54
C PRO A 10 11.82 23.58 19.37
N PRO A 11 10.94 23.75 20.37
CA PRO A 11 10.55 22.72 21.32
C PRO A 11 10.03 21.43 20.67
N PHE A 12 9.44 21.52 19.49
CA PHE A 12 8.97 20.38 18.69
C PHE A 12 10.11 19.43 18.29
N VAL A 13 11.29 19.96 17.90
CA VAL A 13 12.46 19.14 17.54
C VAL A 13 13.01 18.40 18.76
N ARG A 14 12.94 19.00 19.95
CA ARG A 14 13.36 18.34 21.19
C ARG A 14 12.42 17.22 21.60
N VAL A 15 11.10 17.41 21.44
CA VAL A 15 10.10 16.37 21.72
C VAL A 15 10.25 15.21 20.73
N LEU A 16 10.46 15.49 19.46
CA LEU A 16 10.71 14.47 18.43
C LEU A 16 11.99 13.68 18.71
N LEU A 17 13.08 14.36 19.07
CA LEU A 17 14.35 13.71 19.41
C LEU A 17 14.25 12.90 20.72
N LEU A 18 13.46 13.35 21.70
CA LEU A 18 13.20 12.61 22.94
C LEU A 18 12.34 11.37 22.70
N ALA A 19 11.31 11.48 21.85
CA ALA A 19 10.47 10.35 21.44
C ALA A 19 11.28 9.29 20.66
N VAL A 20 12.18 9.73 19.75
CA VAL A 20 13.11 8.85 19.07
C VAL A 20 14.12 8.21 20.04
N ALA A 21 14.65 8.96 21.01
CA ALA A 21 15.60 8.47 21.98
C ALA A 21 14.98 7.48 22.99
N LEU A 22 13.71 7.66 23.37
CA LEU A 22 12.97 6.74 24.26
C LEU A 22 12.58 5.44 23.52
N GLY A 23 12.33 5.47 22.20
CA GLY A 23 12.09 4.28 21.36
C GLY A 23 13.32 3.42 21.12
N LEU A 24 14.54 3.95 21.34
CA LEU A 24 15.79 3.28 21.04
C LEU A 24 16.28 2.28 22.12
N GLY A 25 15.54 2.12 23.21
CA GLY A 25 15.92 1.24 24.33
C GLY A 25 15.43 -0.21 24.23
N LEU A 26 14.65 -0.60 23.22
CA LEU A 26 14.00 -1.90 23.14
C LEU A 26 14.76 -2.90 22.24
N TRP A 27 14.81 -4.13 22.67
CA TRP A 27 15.62 -5.22 22.11
C TRP A 27 15.17 -5.67 20.72
N PRO A 28 16.11 -6.16 19.85
CA PRO A 28 15.74 -6.55 18.49
C PRO A 28 15.02 -7.89 18.49
N LEU A 29 13.79 -7.90 18.06
CA LEU A 29 13.06 -9.08 17.64
C LEU A 29 13.15 -9.21 16.11
N ALA A 30 13.14 -10.44 15.60
CA ALA A 30 13.20 -10.68 14.17
C ALA A 30 11.95 -10.05 13.49
N ALA A 31 12.16 -9.32 12.40
CA ALA A 31 11.06 -8.77 11.63
C ALA A 31 10.26 -9.91 11.01
N ASP A 32 9.05 -10.12 11.50
CA ASP A 32 8.12 -11.10 10.99
C ASP A 32 6.95 -10.33 10.35
N ALA A 33 6.86 -10.33 9.02
CA ALA A 33 5.75 -9.78 8.26
C ALA A 33 4.93 -10.89 7.60
N GLY A 34 3.64 -10.66 7.35
CA GLY A 34 2.76 -11.65 6.72
C GLY A 34 2.15 -12.65 7.70
N PRO A 35 2.23 -13.98 7.46
CA PRO A 35 1.57 -14.99 8.30
C PRO A 35 2.23 -15.17 9.68
N TRP A 36 3.29 -14.42 9.97
CA TRP A 36 3.94 -14.37 11.28
C TRP A 36 3.27 -13.33 12.17
N LEU A 37 2.37 -13.78 13.03
CA LEU A 37 1.69 -12.88 13.97
C LEU A 37 2.65 -12.26 14.98
N ARG A 38 2.37 -11.03 15.37
CA ARG A 38 3.15 -10.31 16.39
C ARG A 38 2.87 -10.88 17.78
N ARG A 39 3.93 -10.94 18.60
CA ARG A 39 3.76 -11.21 20.03
C ARG A 39 3.04 -10.03 20.71
N PRO A 40 2.30 -10.29 21.80
CA PRO A 40 1.64 -9.21 22.54
C PRO A 40 2.61 -8.07 22.90
N GLY A 41 2.20 -6.84 22.57
CA GLY A 41 2.99 -5.64 22.81
C GLY A 41 4.03 -5.32 21.72
N ASN A 42 4.40 -6.28 20.88
CA ASN A 42 5.31 -5.97 19.76
C ASN A 42 4.57 -5.20 18.67
N THR A 43 5.21 -4.16 18.21
CA THR A 43 4.66 -3.25 17.20
C THR A 43 5.61 -3.14 16.02
N TYR A 44 5.03 -3.10 14.83
CA TYR A 44 5.70 -2.74 13.59
C TYR A 44 5.02 -1.52 13.00
N LEU A 45 5.79 -0.56 12.55
CA LEU A 45 5.32 0.63 11.85
C LEU A 45 6.15 0.82 10.59
N GLN A 46 5.51 1.08 9.47
CA GLN A 46 6.17 1.45 8.23
C GLN A 46 5.51 2.71 7.65
N LEU A 47 6.32 3.69 7.31
CA LEU A 47 5.94 4.82 6.49
C LEU A 47 6.59 4.63 5.12
N SER A 48 5.80 4.80 4.08
CA SER A 48 6.24 4.61 2.70
C SER A 48 5.84 5.80 1.84
N TYR A 49 6.73 6.16 0.93
CA TYR A 49 6.41 7.08 -0.16
C TYR A 49 6.41 6.30 -1.46
N SER A 50 5.42 6.56 -2.31
CA SER A 50 5.34 5.99 -3.65
C SER A 50 5.08 7.05 -4.70
N ARG A 51 5.64 6.82 -5.90
CA ARG A 51 5.43 7.67 -7.08
C ARG A 51 5.17 6.82 -8.31
N ILE A 52 4.10 7.18 -9.02
CA ILE A 52 3.78 6.64 -10.34
C ILE A 52 3.80 7.81 -11.31
N ALA A 53 4.43 7.63 -12.47
CA ALA A 53 4.32 8.55 -13.60
C ALA A 53 3.96 7.73 -14.85
N ALA A 54 2.93 8.15 -15.58
CA ALA A 54 2.43 7.41 -16.72
C ALA A 54 1.85 8.35 -17.79
N ALA A 55 2.18 8.09 -19.05
CA ALA A 55 1.56 8.69 -20.22
C ALA A 55 0.53 7.77 -20.88
N ARG A 56 0.32 6.57 -20.31
CA ARG A 56 -0.57 5.52 -20.85
C ARG A 56 -1.38 4.90 -19.73
N ILE A 57 -2.51 4.32 -20.05
CA ILE A 57 -3.42 3.60 -19.16
C ILE A 57 -3.75 2.23 -19.76
N PHE A 58 -3.91 1.25 -18.90
CA PHE A 58 -4.61 0.01 -19.25
C PHE A 58 -6.12 0.29 -19.27
N SER A 59 -6.71 0.22 -20.43
CA SER A 59 -8.13 0.48 -20.65
C SER A 59 -9.03 -0.66 -20.16
N PRO A 60 -10.37 -0.49 -20.17
CA PRO A 60 -11.31 -1.52 -19.69
C PRO A 60 -11.23 -2.87 -20.42
N ASP A 61 -10.66 -2.92 -21.63
CA ASP A 61 -10.44 -4.12 -22.44
C ASP A 61 -9.03 -4.72 -22.32
N PHE A 62 -8.24 -4.25 -21.31
CA PHE A 62 -6.84 -4.63 -21.09
C PHE A 62 -5.84 -4.12 -22.12
N SER A 63 -6.25 -3.37 -23.13
CA SER A 63 -5.32 -2.74 -24.06
C SER A 63 -4.60 -1.56 -23.40
N VAL A 64 -3.42 -1.22 -23.90
CA VAL A 64 -2.66 -0.05 -23.41
C VAL A 64 -2.91 1.10 -24.38
N GLN A 65 -3.49 2.18 -23.85
CA GLN A 65 -3.84 3.36 -24.62
C GLN A 65 -3.14 4.60 -24.09
N PRO A 66 -2.86 5.62 -24.93
CA PRO A 66 -2.38 6.90 -24.46
C PRO A 66 -3.40 7.56 -23.51
N LEU A 67 -2.93 8.17 -22.44
CA LEU A 67 -3.70 9.15 -21.69
C LEU A 67 -3.65 10.48 -22.47
N GLY A 68 -4.75 11.20 -22.53
CA GLY A 68 -4.78 12.53 -23.15
C GLY A 68 -3.88 13.56 -22.45
N ALA A 69 -3.45 13.26 -21.23
CA ALA A 69 -2.49 14.01 -20.43
C ALA A 69 -1.60 13.06 -19.62
N SER A 70 -0.39 13.49 -19.28
CA SER A 70 0.48 12.71 -18.39
C SER A 70 -0.11 12.69 -16.98
N TYR A 71 -0.12 11.50 -16.38
CA TYR A 71 -0.56 11.27 -15.02
C TYR A 71 0.63 11.12 -14.08
N GLU A 72 0.59 11.82 -12.96
CA GLU A 72 1.51 11.62 -11.84
C GLU A 72 0.72 11.38 -10.56
N GLN A 73 1.17 10.41 -9.77
CA GLN A 73 0.66 10.16 -8.43
C GLN A 73 1.83 10.16 -7.44
N HIS A 74 1.61 10.82 -6.31
CA HIS A 74 2.48 10.73 -5.14
C HIS A 74 1.63 10.29 -3.96
N ALA A 75 2.08 9.29 -3.22
CA ALA A 75 1.37 8.86 -2.02
C ALA A 75 2.33 8.65 -0.85
N LEU A 76 1.91 9.09 0.32
CA LEU A 76 2.52 8.76 1.60
C LEU A 76 1.62 7.72 2.27
N GLY A 77 2.10 6.49 2.38
CA GLY A 77 1.40 5.38 3.01
C GLY A 77 1.90 5.12 4.43
N ALA A 78 1.02 4.55 5.24
CA ALA A 78 1.37 3.99 6.54
C ALA A 78 0.86 2.55 6.62
N TYR A 79 1.65 1.70 7.24
CA TYR A 79 1.28 0.36 7.65
C TYR A 79 1.73 0.15 9.08
N ALA A 80 0.87 -0.44 9.91
CA ALA A 80 1.19 -0.75 11.29
C ALA A 80 0.61 -2.12 11.68
N GLU A 81 1.29 -2.80 12.58
CA GLU A 81 0.82 -4.01 13.25
C GLU A 81 1.08 -3.92 14.73
N VAL A 82 0.18 -4.44 15.54
CA VAL A 82 0.35 -4.61 16.98
C VAL A 82 -0.18 -5.97 17.43
N GLY A 83 0.65 -6.75 18.12
CA GLY A 83 0.23 -7.98 18.75
C GLY A 83 -0.64 -7.70 19.96
N LEU A 84 -1.85 -8.22 19.99
CA LEU A 84 -2.80 -8.05 21.10
C LEU A 84 -2.88 -9.30 21.96
N ILE A 85 -3.05 -10.46 21.35
CA ILE A 85 -3.14 -11.75 22.02
C ILE A 85 -2.20 -12.72 21.33
N GLU A 86 -1.29 -13.34 22.10
CA GLU A 86 -0.30 -14.27 21.55
C GLU A 86 -0.95 -15.31 20.67
N ARG A 87 -0.48 -15.45 19.42
CA ARG A 87 -0.95 -16.39 18.39
C ARG A 87 -2.37 -16.15 17.85
N TRP A 88 -3.21 -15.44 18.62
CA TRP A 88 -4.64 -15.37 18.31
C TRP A 88 -5.08 -14.05 17.71
N LEU A 89 -4.39 -12.94 18.06
CA LEU A 89 -4.85 -11.64 17.59
C LEU A 89 -3.71 -10.66 17.38
N THR A 90 -3.53 -10.25 16.12
CA THR A 90 -2.74 -9.08 15.73
C THR A 90 -3.67 -8.10 15.04
N ALA A 91 -3.69 -6.85 15.48
CA ALA A 91 -4.37 -5.79 14.76
C ALA A 91 -3.40 -5.16 13.75
N SER A 92 -3.91 -4.78 12.59
CA SER A 92 -3.16 -4.04 11.57
C SER A 92 -3.92 -2.81 11.11
N PHE A 93 -3.17 -1.85 10.63
CA PHE A 93 -3.65 -0.65 9.97
C PHE A 93 -2.87 -0.47 8.67
N GLU A 94 -3.56 -0.16 7.57
CA GLU A 94 -2.92 0.21 6.31
C GLU A 94 -3.70 1.35 5.65
N GLY A 95 -3.00 2.22 4.94
CA GLY A 95 -3.67 3.24 4.15
C GLY A 95 -2.74 4.34 3.66
N GLN A 96 -3.29 5.17 2.79
CA GLN A 96 -2.59 6.33 2.27
C GLN A 96 -2.96 7.56 3.10
N LEU A 97 -2.02 8.01 3.94
CA LEU A 97 -2.17 9.21 4.78
C LEU A 97 -2.20 10.50 3.94
N PHE A 98 -1.63 10.45 2.76
CA PHE A 98 -1.68 11.52 1.79
C PHE A 98 -1.57 10.94 0.39
N ARG A 99 -2.42 11.41 -0.52
CA ARG A 99 -2.42 11.08 -1.94
C ARG A 99 -2.53 12.37 -2.72
N TYR A 100 -1.66 12.53 -3.70
CA TYR A 100 -1.69 13.61 -4.67
C TYR A 100 -1.74 13.01 -6.06
N ASN A 101 -2.76 13.37 -6.83
CA ASN A 101 -2.96 12.95 -8.21
C ASN A 101 -2.89 14.20 -9.09
N LEU A 102 -2.08 14.15 -10.13
CA LEU A 102 -1.91 15.22 -11.11
C LEU A 102 -2.20 14.67 -12.51
N LEU A 103 -3.07 15.34 -13.24
CA LEU A 103 -3.13 15.27 -14.70
C LEU A 103 -2.51 16.54 -15.23
N VAL A 104 -1.35 16.43 -15.89
CA VAL A 104 -0.57 17.59 -16.38
C VAL A 104 -1.45 18.44 -17.28
N ASP A 105 -1.40 19.77 -17.07
CA ASP A 105 -2.20 20.78 -17.78
C ASP A 105 -3.73 20.67 -17.58
N GLN A 106 -4.21 19.76 -16.74
CA GLN A 106 -5.65 19.59 -16.50
C GLN A 106 -6.06 19.88 -15.05
N GLY A 107 -5.24 19.51 -14.07
CA GLY A 107 -5.50 19.78 -12.66
C GLY A 107 -4.96 18.72 -11.72
N ALA A 108 -5.09 18.99 -10.44
CA ALA A 108 -4.63 18.10 -9.37
C ALA A 108 -5.66 17.98 -8.26
N THR A 109 -5.69 16.78 -7.65
CA THR A 109 -6.39 16.51 -6.39
C THR A 109 -5.41 16.02 -5.34
N TYR A 110 -5.74 16.29 -4.09
CA TYR A 110 -4.96 15.77 -2.96
C TYR A 110 -5.86 15.56 -1.75
N GLY A 111 -5.49 14.61 -0.92
CA GLY A 111 -6.25 14.29 0.29
C GLY A 111 -5.77 13.01 0.93
N LEU A 112 -6.55 12.51 1.87
CA LEU A 112 -6.41 11.14 2.37
C LEU A 112 -6.78 10.16 1.26
N GLY A 113 -6.14 9.00 1.24
CA GLY A 113 -6.68 7.84 0.55
C GLY A 113 -7.59 7.02 1.47
N ASP A 114 -8.10 5.90 0.97
CA ASP A 114 -8.88 4.98 1.79
C ASP A 114 -7.98 4.25 2.78
N LEU A 115 -8.51 4.01 3.98
CA LEU A 115 -7.83 3.36 5.10
C LEU A 115 -8.38 1.96 5.31
N ARG A 116 -7.59 1.06 5.89
CA ARG A 116 -8.02 -0.29 6.29
C ARG A 116 -7.58 -0.64 7.69
N LEU A 117 -8.46 -1.29 8.42
CA LEU A 117 -8.18 -1.93 9.70
C LEU A 117 -8.23 -3.45 9.50
N GLY A 118 -7.22 -4.15 9.97
CA GLY A 118 -7.13 -5.60 9.86
C GLY A 118 -7.05 -6.27 11.22
N PHE A 119 -7.64 -7.48 11.28
CA PHE A 119 -7.55 -8.38 12.44
C PHE A 119 -7.11 -9.74 11.95
N TRP A 120 -5.94 -10.17 12.41
CA TRP A 120 -5.27 -11.39 12.00
C TRP A 120 -5.29 -12.42 13.11
N THR A 121 -5.54 -13.69 12.76
CA THR A 121 -5.45 -14.83 13.67
C THR A 121 -4.59 -15.94 13.08
N GLY A 122 -3.76 -16.57 13.92
CA GLY A 122 -2.92 -17.71 13.53
C GLY A 122 -3.70 -19.00 13.57
N LEU A 123 -3.75 -19.71 12.47
CA LEU A 123 -4.42 -21.03 12.35
C LEU A 123 -3.42 -22.17 12.51
N VAL A 124 -2.22 -22.05 11.94
CA VAL A 124 -1.15 -23.05 12.01
C VAL A 124 0.20 -22.33 12.21
N GLU A 125 1.07 -22.85 13.07
CA GLU A 125 2.37 -22.24 13.34
C GLU A 125 3.57 -23.00 12.78
N LYS A 126 3.47 -24.30 12.61
CA LYS A 126 4.59 -25.16 12.17
C LYS A 126 4.07 -26.35 11.38
N PRO A 127 4.81 -26.85 10.40
CA PRO A 127 6.07 -26.33 9.85
C PRO A 127 5.88 -25.13 8.91
N VAL A 128 4.67 -24.95 8.39
CA VAL A 128 4.23 -23.83 7.56
C VAL A 128 3.26 -23.01 8.39
N ARG A 129 3.39 -21.70 8.34
CA ARG A 129 2.48 -20.81 9.07
C ARG A 129 1.29 -20.48 8.19
N LEU A 130 0.11 -20.56 8.77
CA LEU A 130 -1.15 -20.17 8.17
C LEU A 130 -1.85 -19.17 9.08
N ALA A 131 -2.24 -18.06 8.54
CA ALA A 131 -3.03 -17.03 9.23
C ALA A 131 -4.25 -16.66 8.39
N ALA A 132 -5.31 -16.23 9.06
CA ALA A 132 -6.49 -15.64 8.44
C ALA A 132 -6.67 -14.21 8.92
N ALA A 133 -7.26 -13.36 8.09
CA ALA A 133 -7.57 -11.99 8.44
C ALA A 133 -8.95 -11.58 7.95
N VAL A 134 -9.52 -10.62 8.68
CA VAL A 134 -10.62 -9.75 8.23
C VAL A 134 -10.07 -8.35 8.15
N LEU A 135 -10.20 -7.72 6.97
CA LEU A 135 -9.80 -6.33 6.74
C LEU A 135 -11.06 -5.52 6.47
N LEU A 136 -11.19 -4.38 7.14
CA LEU A 136 -12.32 -3.46 7.05
C LEU A 136 -11.86 -2.19 6.34
N GLY A 137 -12.39 -1.92 5.15
CA GLY A 137 -12.13 -0.71 4.39
C GLY A 137 -12.96 0.46 4.91
N ILE A 138 -12.31 1.59 5.13
CA ILE A 138 -12.89 2.84 5.60
C ILE A 138 -12.76 3.86 4.48
N PRO A 139 -13.86 4.37 3.91
CA PRO A 139 -13.84 5.34 2.83
C PRO A 139 -13.46 6.73 3.35
N SER A 140 -12.18 6.94 3.59
CA SER A 140 -11.64 8.21 4.10
C SER A 140 -11.13 9.13 2.99
N GLY A 141 -10.95 8.60 1.77
CA GLY A 141 -10.57 9.36 0.60
C GLY A 141 -11.75 10.14 -0.01
N ASP A 142 -11.44 11.10 -0.87
CA ASP A 142 -12.44 11.80 -1.66
C ASP A 142 -12.71 10.99 -2.94
N SER A 143 -13.93 10.52 -3.08
CA SER A 143 -14.41 9.75 -4.24
C SER A 143 -14.98 10.63 -5.34
N SER A 144 -15.09 11.95 -5.13
CA SER A 144 -15.69 12.88 -6.07
C SER A 144 -14.65 13.40 -7.07
N PRO A 145 -14.87 13.28 -8.38
CA PRO A 145 -14.02 13.94 -9.35
C PRO A 145 -14.21 15.46 -9.22
N SER A 146 -13.14 16.23 -9.26
CA SER A 146 -13.24 17.69 -9.32
C SER A 146 -13.37 18.17 -10.77
N ALA A 147 -14.26 19.11 -11.01
CA ALA A 147 -14.34 19.79 -12.29
C ALA A 147 -13.15 20.73 -12.45
N GLY A 148 -12.43 20.60 -13.57
CA GLY A 148 -11.41 21.59 -13.96
C GLY A 148 -12.07 22.84 -14.57
N PRO A 149 -11.29 23.92 -14.80
CA PRO A 149 -11.75 25.15 -15.44
C PRO A 149 -11.91 24.94 -16.95
N GLY A 150 -12.91 24.20 -17.38
CA GLY A 150 -13.21 23.97 -18.80
C GLY A 150 -14.43 23.10 -18.99
N ALA A 151 -15.14 23.42 -20.03
CA ALA A 151 -16.17 22.59 -20.61
C ALA A 151 -15.71 22.14 -22.00
N ASP A 152 -16.24 21.04 -22.50
CA ASP A 152 -16.10 20.68 -23.91
C ASP A 152 -16.78 21.70 -24.82
N ALA A 153 -16.70 21.50 -26.13
CA ALA A 153 -17.32 22.37 -27.11
C ALA A 153 -18.87 22.46 -26.95
N GLU A 154 -19.46 21.49 -26.30
CA GLU A 154 -20.89 21.37 -26.00
C GLU A 154 -21.27 22.00 -24.66
N GLY A 155 -20.30 22.54 -23.89
CA GLY A 155 -20.52 23.12 -22.56
C GLY A 155 -20.61 22.11 -21.42
N THR A 156 -20.28 20.84 -21.67
CA THR A 156 -20.27 19.79 -20.65
C THR A 156 -19.03 19.92 -19.77
N LEU A 157 -19.22 19.91 -18.45
CA LEU A 157 -18.12 19.92 -17.50
C LEU A 157 -17.28 18.65 -17.62
N ILE A 158 -15.97 18.82 -17.79
CA ILE A 158 -15.01 17.70 -17.91
C ILE A 158 -14.36 17.46 -16.55
N ALA A 159 -14.40 16.22 -16.06
CA ALA A 159 -13.61 15.82 -14.90
C ALA A 159 -12.12 15.89 -15.25
N ARG A 160 -11.39 16.74 -14.54
CA ARG A 160 -9.96 16.96 -14.81
C ARG A 160 -9.02 16.45 -13.73
N THR A 161 -9.57 15.89 -12.67
CA THR A 161 -8.79 15.37 -11.57
C THR A 161 -9.36 14.05 -11.08
N LEU A 162 -8.49 13.23 -10.56
CA LEU A 162 -8.82 11.88 -10.13
C LEU A 162 -9.17 11.87 -8.65
N PRO A 163 -10.12 11.02 -8.22
CA PRO A 163 -10.45 10.86 -6.81
C PRO A 163 -9.26 10.34 -6.01
N THR A 164 -9.26 10.54 -4.69
CA THR A 164 -8.24 10.00 -3.79
C THR A 164 -8.67 8.69 -3.12
N GLY A 165 -9.96 8.33 -3.19
CA GLY A 165 -10.53 7.09 -2.70
C GLY A 165 -11.76 6.66 -3.48
N ASP A 166 -12.25 5.46 -3.22
CA ASP A 166 -13.42 4.87 -3.90
C ASP A 166 -14.75 5.26 -3.24
N GLY A 167 -14.72 5.73 -1.98
CA GLY A 167 -15.90 6.17 -1.24
C GLY A 167 -16.82 5.04 -0.80
N GLU A 168 -16.33 3.79 -0.75
CA GLU A 168 -17.09 2.62 -0.33
C GLU A 168 -16.52 2.00 0.94
N PRO A 169 -17.34 1.62 1.93
CA PRO A 169 -16.92 0.68 2.95
C PRO A 169 -16.83 -0.72 2.35
N ASP A 170 -15.78 -1.45 2.68
CA ASP A 170 -15.54 -2.79 2.17
C ASP A 170 -15.06 -3.76 3.24
N VAL A 171 -15.13 -5.07 2.93
CA VAL A 171 -14.61 -6.15 3.79
C VAL A 171 -13.81 -7.10 2.94
N GLU A 172 -12.60 -7.41 3.36
CA GLU A 172 -11.78 -8.46 2.73
C GLU A 172 -11.50 -9.58 3.71
N LEU A 173 -11.78 -10.81 3.29
CA LEU A 173 -11.34 -12.01 3.98
C LEU A 173 -10.06 -12.50 3.32
N ARG A 174 -8.98 -12.66 4.09
CA ARG A 174 -7.66 -13.02 3.56
C ARG A 174 -7.08 -14.22 4.29
N LEU A 175 -6.47 -15.12 3.53
CA LEU A 175 -5.62 -16.20 4.03
C LEU A 175 -4.18 -15.89 3.65
N SER A 176 -3.25 -16.13 4.57
CA SER A 176 -1.82 -15.94 4.36
C SER A 176 -1.05 -17.17 4.80
N LEU A 177 -0.27 -17.71 3.88
CA LEU A 177 0.60 -18.86 4.07
C LEU A 177 2.05 -18.40 4.03
N GLY A 178 2.89 -18.87 4.96
CA GLY A 178 4.30 -18.53 4.98
C GLY A 178 5.20 -19.64 5.46
N HIS A 179 6.39 -19.66 4.90
CA HIS A 179 7.43 -20.60 5.29
C HIS A 179 8.80 -19.92 5.20
N SER A 180 9.60 -20.09 6.25
CA SER A 180 10.99 -19.66 6.27
C SER A 180 11.90 -20.88 6.20
N PHE A 181 12.89 -20.85 5.32
CA PHE A 181 13.80 -21.95 5.10
C PHE A 181 15.25 -21.45 4.86
N GLY A 182 16.22 -22.30 5.16
CA GLY A 182 17.63 -21.96 5.05
C GLY A 182 18.38 -22.01 6.39
N ARG A 183 19.62 -21.52 6.40
CA ARG A 183 20.58 -21.67 7.50
C ARG A 183 21.00 -23.11 7.84
N ALA A 184 20.78 -24.06 6.95
CA ALA A 184 21.45 -25.34 7.09
C ALA A 184 22.95 -25.18 6.76
N ARG A 185 23.82 -25.97 7.43
CA ARG A 185 25.29 -25.93 7.22
C ARG A 185 25.73 -26.01 5.75
N ARG A 186 24.88 -26.59 4.88
CA ARG A 186 25.10 -26.73 3.43
C ARG A 186 24.40 -25.67 2.57
N TRP A 187 23.51 -24.85 3.16
CA TRP A 187 22.76 -23.82 2.45
C TRP A 187 22.77 -22.53 3.27
N PRO A 188 23.73 -21.64 3.02
CA PRO A 188 23.94 -20.45 3.85
C PRO A 188 22.91 -19.34 3.63
N LEU A 189 22.04 -19.47 2.64
CA LEU A 189 21.00 -18.48 2.33
C LEU A 189 19.81 -18.62 3.28
N GLU A 190 19.27 -17.50 3.74
CA GLU A 190 17.97 -17.42 4.39
C GLU A 190 16.92 -17.01 3.37
N HIS A 191 15.85 -17.74 3.32
CA HIS A 191 14.70 -17.42 2.45
C HIS A 191 13.42 -17.44 3.24
N TYR A 192 12.45 -16.67 2.78
CA TYR A 192 11.06 -16.85 3.15
C TYR A 192 10.18 -16.82 1.90
N LEU A 193 9.08 -17.52 1.97
CA LEU A 193 8.01 -17.49 0.98
C LEU A 193 6.71 -17.09 1.69
N VAL A 194 5.96 -16.18 1.08
CA VAL A 194 4.60 -15.81 1.47
C VAL A 194 3.69 -16.00 0.28
N ALA A 195 2.50 -16.54 0.52
CA ALA A 195 1.41 -16.56 -0.43
C ALA A 195 0.14 -16.12 0.28
N GLU A 196 -0.57 -15.18 -0.30
CA GLU A 196 -1.83 -14.66 0.23
C GLU A 196 -2.91 -14.77 -0.83
N ALA A 197 -4.13 -15.04 -0.39
CA ALA A 197 -5.32 -15.03 -1.22
C ALA A 197 -6.47 -14.44 -0.40
N GLY A 198 -7.26 -13.58 -1.03
CA GLY A 198 -8.37 -12.90 -0.38
C GLY A 198 -9.59 -12.77 -1.28
N TYR A 199 -10.74 -12.71 -0.65
CA TYR A 199 -11.98 -12.34 -1.29
C TYR A 199 -12.42 -10.99 -0.74
N TRP A 200 -12.54 -10.01 -1.63
CA TRP A 200 -12.85 -8.63 -1.32
C TRP A 200 -14.34 -8.38 -1.64
N PHE A 201 -15.15 -8.32 -0.60
CA PHE A 201 -16.56 -7.94 -0.65
C PHE A 201 -16.64 -6.44 -0.77
N ARG A 202 -17.03 -5.98 -1.92
CA ARG A 202 -17.20 -4.56 -2.23
C ARG A 202 -18.67 -4.17 -2.08
N THR A 203 -18.89 -2.96 -1.66
CA THR A 203 -20.23 -2.47 -1.39
C THR A 203 -20.62 -1.32 -2.32
N ARG A 204 -21.55 -0.51 -1.90
CA ARG A 204 -22.00 0.65 -2.64
C ARG A 204 -21.15 1.86 -2.26
N GLY A 205 -20.41 2.39 -3.22
CA GLY A 205 -19.65 3.62 -3.06
C GLY A 205 -20.51 4.85 -3.25
N ARG A 206 -20.18 5.90 -2.53
CA ARG A 206 -20.83 7.20 -2.57
C ARG A 206 -19.86 8.23 -3.10
N SER A 207 -20.26 8.95 -4.13
CA SER A 207 -19.49 10.06 -4.72
C SER A 207 -20.44 11.24 -5.00
N ARG A 208 -19.88 12.37 -5.42
CA ARG A 208 -20.62 13.45 -6.06
C ARG A 208 -20.28 13.49 -7.52
N ASP A 209 -21.27 13.75 -8.38
CA ASP A 209 -21.00 14.03 -9.79
C ASP A 209 -20.42 15.46 -9.97
N LEU A 210 -20.05 15.81 -11.18
CA LEU A 210 -19.48 17.12 -11.51
C LEU A 210 -20.41 18.29 -11.21
N ALA A 211 -21.72 18.04 -11.19
CA ALA A 211 -22.74 19.03 -10.82
C ALA A 211 -22.98 19.11 -9.30
N GLY A 212 -22.28 18.28 -8.51
CA GLY A 212 -22.39 18.21 -7.06
C GLY A 212 -23.51 17.32 -6.55
N ASN A 213 -24.26 16.64 -7.43
CA ASN A 213 -25.32 15.73 -7.03
C ASN A 213 -24.75 14.45 -6.46
N LEU A 214 -25.47 13.85 -5.52
CA LEU A 214 -25.10 12.58 -4.94
C LEU A 214 -25.22 11.46 -5.97
N SER A 215 -24.14 10.75 -6.20
CA SER A 215 -24.04 9.60 -7.09
C SER A 215 -23.64 8.36 -6.30
N PHE A 216 -24.10 7.20 -6.73
CA PHE A 216 -23.79 5.93 -6.12
C PHE A 216 -23.30 4.95 -7.19
N THR A 217 -22.26 4.21 -6.85
CA THR A 217 -21.70 3.15 -7.69
C THR A 217 -21.79 1.83 -6.94
N ASP A 218 -22.44 0.84 -7.51
CA ASP A 218 -22.40 -0.52 -6.99
C ASP A 218 -21.11 -1.19 -7.48
N PHE A 219 -20.21 -1.48 -6.56
CA PHE A 219 -18.92 -2.08 -6.87
C PHE A 219 -19.04 -3.60 -6.93
N SER A 220 -18.37 -4.19 -7.89
CA SER A 220 -18.27 -5.65 -8.00
C SER A 220 -17.17 -6.17 -7.10
N ASP A 221 -17.43 -7.31 -6.47
CA ASP A 221 -16.44 -8.03 -5.67
C ASP A 221 -15.17 -8.33 -6.46
N ALA A 222 -14.10 -8.64 -5.74
CA ALA A 222 -12.82 -8.95 -6.34
C ALA A 222 -12.11 -10.09 -5.59
N PHE A 223 -11.23 -10.77 -6.30
CA PHE A 223 -10.25 -11.68 -5.74
C PHE A 223 -8.90 -10.98 -5.65
N THR A 224 -8.25 -11.06 -4.48
CA THR A 224 -6.93 -10.49 -4.24
C THR A 224 -5.91 -11.60 -4.02
N TYR A 225 -4.67 -11.38 -4.44
CA TYR A 225 -3.60 -12.32 -4.18
C TYR A 225 -2.24 -11.64 -4.13
N ARG A 226 -1.33 -12.27 -3.41
CA ARG A 226 0.07 -11.85 -3.29
C ARG A 226 0.96 -13.08 -3.15
N ALA A 227 2.09 -13.07 -3.83
CA ALA A 227 3.19 -13.99 -3.60
C ALA A 227 4.47 -13.20 -3.38
N GLU A 228 5.29 -13.62 -2.44
CA GLU A 228 6.53 -12.94 -2.11
C GLU A 228 7.62 -13.93 -1.78
N LEU A 229 8.80 -13.74 -2.37
CA LEU A 229 10.02 -14.48 -2.06
C LEU A 229 11.07 -13.49 -1.56
N GLY A 230 11.43 -13.60 -0.30
CA GLY A 230 12.54 -12.85 0.27
C GLY A 230 13.79 -13.72 0.39
N THR A 231 14.94 -13.13 0.06
CA THR A 231 16.24 -13.78 0.13
C THR A 231 17.24 -12.87 0.81
N LYS A 232 17.96 -13.41 1.78
CA LYS A 232 19.06 -12.74 2.45
C LYS A 232 20.38 -13.40 2.04
N LEU A 233 21.32 -12.61 1.56
CA LEU A 233 22.60 -13.11 1.12
C LEU A 233 23.55 -13.34 2.30
N PRO A 234 24.39 -14.40 2.28
CA PRO A 234 25.24 -14.79 3.40
C PRO A 234 26.55 -13.99 3.49
N PHE A 235 26.70 -12.94 2.68
CA PHE A 235 27.89 -12.11 2.72
C PHE A 235 27.85 -11.16 3.90
N ARG A 236 28.93 -11.10 4.68
CA ARG A 236 29.02 -10.31 5.92
C ARG A 236 28.61 -8.84 5.80
N PHE A 237 28.82 -8.22 4.64
CA PHE A 237 28.41 -6.85 4.36
C PHE A 237 26.95 -6.76 3.82
N LEU A 238 26.36 -7.87 3.36
CA LEU A 238 24.99 -7.96 2.85
C LEU A 238 24.03 -8.68 3.81
N ASP A 239 24.47 -9.10 4.98
CA ASP A 239 23.67 -9.81 5.98
C ASP A 239 22.52 -8.99 6.57
N ARG A 240 22.53 -7.67 6.30
CA ARG A 240 21.49 -6.73 6.69
C ARG A 240 20.44 -6.49 5.61
N PHE A 241 20.69 -7.00 4.39
CA PHE A 241 19.84 -6.74 3.23
C PHE A 241 18.96 -7.93 2.89
N TRP A 242 17.69 -7.66 2.67
CA TRP A 242 16.74 -8.57 2.06
C TRP A 242 16.48 -8.15 0.62
N PHE A 243 16.52 -9.11 -0.29
CA PHE A 243 16.11 -8.95 -1.68
C PHE A 243 14.75 -9.64 -1.83
N ILE A 244 13.75 -8.89 -2.19
CA ILE A 244 12.36 -9.33 -2.17
C ILE A 244 11.80 -9.24 -3.57
N LEU A 245 11.33 -10.37 -4.09
CA LEU A 245 10.53 -10.45 -5.30
C LEU A 245 9.07 -10.58 -4.88
N ARG A 246 8.21 -9.80 -5.52
CA ARG A 246 6.77 -9.77 -5.21
C ARG A 246 5.95 -9.87 -6.47
N MET A 247 4.86 -10.61 -6.39
CA MET A 247 3.77 -10.59 -7.34
C MET A 247 2.49 -10.26 -6.58
N THR A 248 1.73 -9.30 -7.07
CA THR A 248 0.45 -8.89 -6.47
C THR A 248 -0.60 -8.77 -7.55
N GLY A 249 -1.85 -9.04 -7.20
CA GLY A 249 -2.94 -8.88 -8.13
C GLY A 249 -4.29 -8.67 -7.46
N VAL A 250 -5.16 -8.04 -8.24
CA VAL A 250 -6.58 -7.88 -7.97
C VAL A 250 -7.32 -8.28 -9.23
N GLU A 251 -8.27 -9.19 -9.13
CA GLU A 251 -9.16 -9.60 -10.21
C GLU A 251 -10.60 -9.22 -9.84
N SER A 252 -11.08 -8.11 -10.38
CA SER A 252 -12.46 -7.66 -10.20
C SER A 252 -13.42 -8.48 -11.06
N PHE A 253 -14.58 -8.82 -10.51
CA PHE A 253 -15.65 -9.52 -11.22
C PHE A 253 -16.55 -8.57 -12.04
N ALA A 254 -16.24 -7.27 -12.07
CA ALA A 254 -16.95 -6.31 -12.90
C ALA A 254 -16.88 -6.65 -14.38
N SER A 255 -17.98 -6.44 -15.10
CA SER A 255 -17.96 -6.52 -16.56
C SER A 255 -17.10 -5.39 -17.16
N SER A 256 -16.70 -5.53 -18.42
CA SER A 256 -15.97 -4.46 -19.12
C SER A 256 -16.81 -3.18 -19.28
N ILE A 257 -18.13 -3.32 -19.38
CA ILE A 257 -19.06 -2.19 -19.48
C ILE A 257 -19.11 -1.43 -18.15
N ASP A 258 -19.23 -2.13 -17.02
CA ASP A 258 -19.24 -1.49 -15.70
C ASP A 258 -17.90 -0.83 -15.39
N ALA A 259 -16.79 -1.49 -15.74
CA ALA A 259 -15.48 -0.93 -15.63
C ALA A 259 -15.30 0.36 -16.45
N SER A 260 -15.84 0.42 -17.67
CA SER A 260 -15.71 1.60 -18.54
C SER A 260 -16.39 2.86 -18.00
N ARG A 261 -17.41 2.70 -17.17
CA ARG A 261 -18.17 3.82 -16.59
C ARG A 261 -17.46 4.51 -15.43
N THR A 262 -16.57 3.79 -14.74
CA THR A 262 -15.95 4.25 -13.50
C THR A 262 -14.42 4.14 -13.55
N CYS A 263 -13.87 3.88 -14.72
CA CYS A 263 -12.43 3.68 -14.92
C CYS A 263 -11.64 4.92 -14.53
N ALA A 264 -10.86 4.80 -13.47
CA ALA A 264 -9.88 5.80 -13.07
C ALA A 264 -8.51 5.12 -12.96
N THR A 265 -7.45 5.87 -12.71
CA THR A 265 -6.08 5.33 -12.66
C THR A 265 -5.82 4.58 -11.35
N GLY A 266 -6.37 3.38 -11.21
CA GLY A 266 -6.21 2.51 -10.05
C GLY A 266 -7.31 2.62 -9.00
N LEU A 267 -8.39 3.35 -9.30
CA LEU A 267 -9.61 3.48 -8.50
C LEU A 267 -10.84 3.18 -9.35
N GLY A 268 -11.97 2.95 -8.70
CA GLY A 268 -13.24 2.70 -9.36
C GLY A 268 -13.61 1.22 -9.46
N ASN A 269 -14.77 0.97 -10.05
CA ASN A 269 -15.25 -0.39 -10.27
C ASN A 269 -14.47 -1.05 -11.42
N GLY A 270 -14.13 -2.31 -11.25
CA GLY A 270 -13.47 -3.09 -12.30
C GLY A 270 -11.96 -2.91 -12.39
N VAL A 271 -11.32 -2.27 -11.41
CA VAL A 271 -9.86 -2.27 -11.32
C VAL A 271 -9.36 -3.71 -11.20
N THR A 272 -8.54 -4.09 -12.16
CA THR A 272 -7.88 -5.39 -12.22
C THR A 272 -6.42 -5.17 -12.55
N PHE A 273 -5.52 -5.85 -11.86
CA PHE A 273 -4.11 -5.83 -12.21
C PHE A 273 -3.36 -7.05 -11.72
N ASN A 274 -2.33 -7.39 -12.46
CA ASN A 274 -1.28 -8.32 -12.12
C ASN A 274 0.03 -7.56 -12.22
N ALA A 275 0.72 -7.40 -11.11
CA ALA A 275 1.97 -6.65 -11.03
C ALA A 275 3.08 -7.52 -10.43
N TYR A 276 4.27 -7.32 -10.89
CA TYR A 276 5.47 -7.82 -10.23
C TYR A 276 6.28 -6.66 -9.69
N GLY A 277 7.01 -6.93 -8.63
CA GLY A 277 7.85 -5.94 -7.97
C GLY A 277 9.14 -6.54 -7.46
N PHE A 278 10.11 -5.65 -7.28
CA PHE A 278 11.37 -5.94 -6.63
C PHE A 278 11.60 -4.90 -5.55
N GLU A 279 12.05 -5.36 -4.38
CA GLU A 279 12.37 -4.48 -3.26
C GLU A 279 13.70 -4.91 -2.62
N VAL A 280 14.49 -3.94 -2.21
CA VAL A 280 15.63 -4.12 -1.32
C VAL A 280 15.29 -3.47 0.00
N ALA A 281 15.27 -4.26 1.06
CA ALA A 281 15.07 -3.78 2.43
C ALA A 281 16.34 -3.99 3.25
N ALA A 282 16.72 -2.99 4.02
CA ALA A 282 17.92 -3.02 4.85
C ALA A 282 17.60 -2.69 6.30
N ARG A 283 18.08 -3.50 7.23
CA ARG A 283 18.08 -3.16 8.66
C ARG A 283 19.30 -2.27 8.95
N ILE A 284 19.06 -1.01 9.25
CA ILE A 284 20.11 -0.02 9.49
C ILE A 284 20.56 -0.04 10.94
N TRP A 285 19.60 -0.12 11.87
CA TRP A 285 19.84 -0.16 13.31
C TRP A 285 18.77 -0.99 14.01
N LYS A 286 18.88 -1.14 15.35
CA LYS A 286 17.90 -1.87 16.16
C LYS A 286 16.48 -1.41 15.85
N GLY A 287 15.70 -2.29 15.24
CA GLY A 287 14.31 -2.01 14.86
C GLY A 287 14.11 -1.02 13.71
N LEU A 288 15.13 -0.30 13.23
CA LEU A 288 15.03 0.64 12.12
C LEU A 288 15.40 -0.02 10.80
N GLY A 289 14.49 0.02 9.84
CA GLY A 289 14.67 -0.46 8.48
C GLY A 289 14.46 0.63 7.44
N LEU A 290 15.08 0.48 6.29
CA LEU A 290 14.86 1.25 5.08
C LEU A 290 14.56 0.31 3.94
N SER A 291 13.70 0.73 3.01
CA SER A 291 13.46 -0.02 1.79
C SER A 291 13.35 0.88 0.56
N ILE A 292 13.68 0.30 -0.58
CA ILE A 292 13.45 0.87 -1.90
C ILE A 292 12.98 -0.23 -2.84
N GLY A 293 11.97 0.04 -3.63
CA GLY A 293 11.39 -0.94 -4.53
C GLY A 293 10.73 -0.33 -5.76
N LEU A 294 10.44 -1.20 -6.69
CA LEU A 294 9.75 -0.91 -7.95
C LEU A 294 8.65 -1.93 -8.14
N ASP A 295 7.47 -1.49 -8.57
CA ASP A 295 6.42 -2.38 -9.04
C ASP A 295 5.95 -1.94 -10.43
N SER A 296 5.52 -2.89 -11.25
CA SER A 296 4.93 -2.61 -12.56
C SER A 296 3.84 -3.62 -12.89
N ALA A 297 2.71 -3.13 -13.34
CA ALA A 297 1.66 -3.99 -13.86
C ALA A 297 2.03 -4.49 -15.26
N PHE A 298 1.89 -5.78 -15.51
CA PHE A 298 2.08 -6.39 -16.84
C PHE A 298 0.76 -6.75 -17.50
N ARG A 299 -0.32 -6.90 -16.75
CA ARG A 299 -1.69 -7.05 -17.20
C ARG A 299 -2.58 -6.26 -16.25
N ALA A 300 -3.34 -5.32 -16.77
CA ALA A 300 -4.20 -4.50 -15.93
C ALA A 300 -5.41 -3.96 -16.69
N ARG A 301 -6.38 -3.46 -15.94
CA ARG A 301 -7.57 -2.77 -16.42
C ARG A 301 -7.83 -1.58 -15.50
N CYS A 302 -8.05 -0.40 -16.07
CA CYS A 302 -8.29 0.84 -15.32
C CYS A 302 -7.13 1.24 -14.38
N VAL A 303 -5.90 0.97 -14.79
CA VAL A 303 -4.67 1.25 -14.03
C VAL A 303 -3.70 2.03 -14.90
N ALA A 304 -3.03 3.01 -14.33
CA ALA A 304 -1.97 3.75 -14.99
C ALA A 304 -0.84 2.78 -15.43
N ALA A 305 -0.43 2.85 -16.69
CA ALA A 305 0.63 2.00 -17.24
C ALA A 305 1.99 2.66 -16.99
N GLY A 306 2.42 2.65 -15.75
CA GLY A 306 3.69 3.22 -15.29
C GLY A 306 4.38 2.35 -14.25
N VAL A 307 5.65 2.67 -13.99
CA VAL A 307 6.40 2.06 -12.90
C VAL A 307 6.09 2.81 -11.61
N ASN A 308 5.80 2.08 -10.55
CA ASN A 308 5.62 2.60 -9.21
C ASN A 308 6.95 2.48 -8.46
N LEU A 309 7.60 3.60 -8.20
CA LEU A 309 8.77 3.69 -7.34
C LEU A 309 8.30 3.83 -5.89
N LYS A 310 8.87 3.00 -5.00
CA LYS A 310 8.55 3.00 -3.57
C LYS A 310 9.80 3.17 -2.73
N THR A 311 9.69 3.92 -1.65
CA THR A 311 10.70 3.99 -0.59
C THR A 311 9.99 3.87 0.75
N GLY A 312 10.64 3.29 1.74
CA GLY A 312 10.03 3.08 3.04
C GLY A 312 11.01 3.19 4.20
N VAL A 313 10.48 3.60 5.33
CA VAL A 313 11.14 3.56 6.64
C VAL A 313 10.29 2.71 7.55
N SER A 314 10.87 1.73 8.21
CA SER A 314 10.17 0.86 9.16
C SER A 314 10.79 0.91 10.54
N LEU A 315 9.95 0.78 11.55
CA LEU A 315 10.30 0.68 12.95
C LEU A 315 9.66 -0.57 13.55
N GLU A 316 10.43 -1.30 14.34
CA GLU A 316 9.98 -2.49 15.06
C GLU A 316 10.42 -2.37 16.54
N PHE A 317 9.47 -2.53 17.46
CA PHE A 317 9.69 -2.39 18.90
C PHE A 317 8.71 -3.24 19.72
#